data_b547604d997cf1f5d9fea19e3be4c2d3
#
_entry.id   b547604d997cf1f5d9fea19e3be4c2d3
#
_cell.length_a   1.000
_cell.length_b   1.000
_cell.length_c   1.000
_cell.angle_alpha   90.00
_cell.angle_beta   90.00
_cell.angle_gamma   90.00
#
_symmetry.space_group_name_H-M   'P 1'
#
loop_
_entity.id
_entity.type
_entity.pdbx_description
1 polymer ?
#
loop_
_entity_poly.entity_id
_entity_poly.type
_entity_poly.pdbx_seq_one_letter_code
_entity_poly.pdbx_strand_id
1 'polypeptide(L)'
;MKRWSLRIHGLVSLLLGCVLFAGVAVWAEDEPEKAPGTAENAATENAAAEKDSDAEKDAENAATEKDAEKGAEKDASESTDDYFEQYRVLIDTIEQIERSYVQDFSRRELIDAAIQGIFRKLDPYSDYIPRDQMDMFRKDIDSKFGGIGVQIAQEGKNVLILAPLPNSPAYRAGICSGDVILEVDGKSTAGLNIEDVSLMMKGEVGTKLSLKLSRQGIPEPLSVELEREIIAIETVNGFDRNADDSWNYWLDKRNGIAYVAISSFGQDTANELRQVLETIQKPAEEGGESPLKGLILDVRFNPGGILPVAVEICDMFLSDGRIVSIRGRNVDEQVWDAKPEMLVPANVPMVVLLNHYSASASEIVAACLQDHHRAVLVGERSWGKGSVQNVLDLDDGNSALKLTTAGYFRPNGKNIHRAENATESDEWGVSPTDDKLVSMTLAQETRLIEDMHRRQELRTHKAVEPTMGRPQPPFEDPQLRKALGVLEQKLKTRANATQVLRKRLQQKPR
;
A
#
# COMPACT_ATOMS: atom_id res chain seq x y z
N MET A 1 -24.59 -23.39 -16.11
CA MET A 1 -23.30 -23.05 -15.50
C MET A 1 -22.77 -21.64 -15.84
N LYS A 2 -23.57 -20.72 -16.42
CA LYS A 2 -23.13 -19.33 -16.76
C LYS A 2 -23.77 -18.23 -15.89
N ARG A 3 -24.53 -18.55 -14.85
CA ARG A 3 -25.20 -17.57 -13.98
C ARG A 3 -24.59 -17.41 -12.56
N TRP A 4 -23.54 -18.15 -12.23
CA TRP A 4 -22.87 -18.07 -10.91
C TRP A 4 -21.59 -17.26 -10.90
N SER A 5 -20.97 -16.99 -12.08
CA SER A 5 -19.72 -16.22 -12.13
C SER A 5 -19.90 -14.71 -11.89
N LEU A 6 -21.08 -14.16 -12.14
CA LEU A 6 -21.32 -12.71 -11.96
C LEU A 6 -21.55 -12.28 -10.49
N ARG A 7 -21.92 -13.20 -9.59
CA ARG A 7 -22.10 -12.86 -8.15
C ARG A 7 -20.80 -12.82 -7.37
N ILE A 8 -19.78 -13.52 -7.84
CA ILE A 8 -18.48 -13.65 -7.13
C ILE A 8 -17.57 -12.46 -7.44
N HIS A 9 -17.63 -11.89 -8.65
CA HIS A 9 -16.90 -10.66 -8.98
C HIS A 9 -17.39 -9.43 -8.20
N GLY A 10 -18.64 -9.39 -7.79
CA GLY A 10 -19.19 -8.32 -6.96
C GLY A 10 -18.63 -8.29 -5.54
N LEU A 11 -18.35 -9.45 -4.92
CA LEU A 11 -17.83 -9.51 -3.55
C LEU A 11 -16.33 -9.19 -3.45
N VAL A 12 -15.56 -9.58 -4.46
CA VAL A 12 -14.12 -9.26 -4.53
C VAL A 12 -13.90 -7.79 -4.91
N SER A 13 -14.75 -7.22 -5.77
CA SER A 13 -14.75 -5.78 -6.06
C SER A 13 -15.13 -4.93 -4.84
N LEU A 14 -15.90 -5.48 -3.89
CA LEU A 14 -16.32 -4.81 -2.66
C LEU A 14 -15.16 -4.53 -1.69
N LEU A 15 -14.14 -5.39 -1.67
CA LEU A 15 -12.91 -5.17 -0.89
C LEU A 15 -11.92 -4.24 -1.60
N LEU A 16 -11.90 -4.25 -2.93
CA LEU A 16 -11.04 -3.35 -3.72
C LEU A 16 -11.63 -1.94 -3.85
N GLY A 17 -12.94 -1.77 -3.82
CA GLY A 17 -13.60 -0.46 -3.97
C GLY A 17 -13.38 0.51 -2.81
N CYS A 18 -13.09 0.02 -1.60
CA CYS A 18 -12.72 0.88 -0.45
C CYS A 18 -11.22 1.18 -0.35
N VAL A 19 -10.37 0.58 -1.19
CA VAL A 19 -8.91 0.60 -1.04
C VAL A 19 -8.18 0.95 -2.34
N LEU A 20 -8.86 1.45 -3.37
CA LEU A 20 -8.23 1.94 -4.60
C LEU A 20 -7.44 3.27 -4.41
N PHE A 21 -7.13 3.63 -3.16
CA PHE A 21 -6.06 4.57 -2.83
C PHE A 21 -4.71 3.85 -2.69
N ALA A 22 -4.34 3.09 -3.69
CA ALA A 22 -3.03 2.47 -3.72
C ALA A 22 -1.98 3.47 -4.21
N GLY A 23 -1.31 4.07 -3.25
CA GLY A 23 0.10 4.41 -3.33
C GLY A 23 0.57 5.11 -4.63
N VAL A 24 0.18 6.37 -4.81
CA VAL A 24 1.03 7.28 -5.56
C VAL A 24 2.14 7.69 -4.60
N ALA A 25 3.35 7.17 -4.77
CA ALA A 25 4.53 7.74 -4.15
C ALA A 25 4.78 9.08 -4.86
N VAL A 26 4.18 10.15 -4.35
CA VAL A 26 4.50 11.51 -4.78
C VAL A 26 5.77 11.90 -4.06
N TRP A 27 6.86 11.96 -4.78
CA TRP A 27 8.06 12.67 -4.37
C TRP A 27 7.86 14.13 -4.73
N ALA A 28 7.58 14.99 -3.75
CA ALA A 28 7.89 16.39 -3.85
C ALA A 28 9.41 16.50 -3.76
N GLU A 29 10.05 16.95 -4.83
CA GLU A 29 11.44 17.42 -4.77
C GLU A 29 11.44 18.69 -3.91
N ASP A 30 11.92 18.60 -2.67
CA ASP A 30 12.33 19.75 -1.90
C ASP A 30 13.59 20.31 -2.59
N GLU A 31 13.45 21.43 -3.29
CA GLU A 31 14.60 22.22 -3.72
C GLU A 31 15.40 22.65 -2.48
N PRO A 32 16.73 22.45 -2.45
CA PRO A 32 17.53 22.92 -1.34
C PRO A 32 17.57 24.44 -1.36
N GLU A 33 17.09 25.03 -0.29
CA GLU A 33 17.15 26.47 0.03
C GLU A 33 18.58 26.98 -0.15
N LYS A 34 18.78 27.91 -1.06
CA LYS A 34 20.04 28.63 -1.29
C LYS A 34 20.36 29.49 -0.05
N ALA A 35 21.33 29.09 0.72
CA ALA A 35 21.96 29.96 1.71
C ALA A 35 22.77 31.07 1.01
N PRO A 36 22.74 32.32 1.53
CA PRO A 36 23.43 33.47 0.92
C PRO A 36 24.94 33.40 1.14
N GLY A 37 25.67 33.78 0.09
CA GLY A 37 27.10 33.73 0.03
C GLY A 37 27.81 34.70 0.97
N THR A 38 29.02 34.32 1.34
CA THR A 38 30.09 35.24 1.67
C THR A 38 31.34 34.87 0.87
N ALA A 39 31.85 35.87 0.17
CA ALA A 39 33.12 35.84 -0.51
C ALA A 39 34.28 36.01 0.49
N GLU A 40 35.42 35.42 0.25
CA GLU A 40 36.72 36.06 0.18
C GLU A 40 37.89 35.06 0.07
N ASN A 41 38.64 35.30 -0.99
CA ASN A 41 40.09 35.35 -1.22
C ASN A 41 41.10 34.47 -0.43
N ALA A 42 41.96 33.87 -1.21
CA ALA A 42 43.43 34.06 -1.32
C ALA A 42 44.10 32.73 -1.58
N ALA A 43 44.62 32.48 -2.74
CA ALA A 43 45.98 32.79 -3.25
C ALA A 43 47.11 31.93 -2.68
N THR A 44 47.85 31.43 -3.65
CA THR A 44 49.31 31.19 -3.79
C THR A 44 49.92 29.84 -3.36
N GLU A 45 50.49 29.28 -4.42
CA GLU A 45 51.92 28.83 -4.62
C GLU A 45 52.40 27.52 -4.00
N ASN A 46 52.85 26.59 -4.79
CA ASN A 46 54.18 26.28 -5.33
C ASN A 46 54.13 24.84 -5.91
N ALA A 47 54.42 24.64 -7.14
CA ALA A 47 55.65 24.58 -7.93
C ALA A 47 56.49 23.33 -7.70
N ALA A 48 56.71 22.73 -8.84
CA ALA A 48 57.91 22.08 -9.34
C ALA A 48 58.03 20.54 -9.30
N ALA A 49 58.11 20.08 -10.54
CA ALA A 49 59.01 19.10 -11.11
C ALA A 49 58.70 17.60 -10.90
N GLU A 50 58.30 16.96 -12.00
CA GLU A 50 59.16 15.99 -12.69
C GLU A 50 58.59 15.71 -14.09
N LYS A 51 59.48 15.77 -15.06
CA LYS A 51 59.28 15.57 -16.49
C LYS A 51 59.52 14.08 -16.86
N ASP A 52 58.92 13.78 -18.01
CA ASP A 52 59.27 12.78 -19.02
C ASP A 52 58.78 11.35 -18.79
N SER A 53 57.76 11.01 -19.48
CA SER A 53 57.60 9.83 -20.35
C SER A 53 56.15 9.48 -20.59
N ASP A 54 55.47 10.14 -21.54
CA ASP A 54 54.19 9.65 -22.09
C ASP A 54 53.69 10.43 -23.33
N ALA A 55 54.62 10.74 -24.22
CA ALA A 55 54.25 11.48 -25.46
C ALA A 55 53.76 10.56 -26.61
N GLU A 56 53.70 9.26 -26.46
CA GLU A 56 53.22 8.33 -27.50
C GLU A 56 51.84 7.71 -27.29
N LYS A 57 51.26 7.86 -26.10
CA LYS A 57 49.90 7.33 -25.85
C LYS A 57 48.74 8.33 -26.10
N ASP A 58 49.06 9.62 -26.14
CA ASP A 58 48.03 10.64 -26.31
C ASP A 58 47.60 10.84 -27.78
N ALA A 59 48.35 10.37 -28.75
CA ALA A 59 48.05 10.44 -30.17
C ALA A 59 47.04 9.39 -30.66
N GLU A 60 46.96 8.25 -30.00
CA GLU A 60 46.05 7.15 -30.36
C GLU A 60 44.67 7.31 -29.71
N ASN A 61 44.59 7.92 -28.52
CA ASN A 61 43.33 8.27 -27.87
C ASN A 61 42.61 9.44 -28.48
N ALA A 62 43.31 10.44 -29.02
CA ALA A 62 42.70 11.58 -29.68
C ALA A 62 42.07 11.28 -31.05
N ALA A 63 42.54 10.20 -31.71
CA ALA A 63 41.93 9.76 -32.97
C ALA A 63 40.65 8.94 -32.75
N THR A 64 40.60 8.14 -31.66
CA THR A 64 39.42 7.35 -31.30
C THR A 64 38.26 8.22 -30.72
N GLU A 65 38.55 9.28 -30.00
CA GLU A 65 37.51 10.23 -29.53
C GLU A 65 36.87 11.04 -30.67
N LYS A 66 37.67 11.47 -31.68
CA LYS A 66 37.14 12.20 -32.84
C LYS A 66 36.28 11.35 -33.78
N ASP A 67 36.54 10.07 -33.89
CA ASP A 67 35.71 9.12 -34.64
C ASP A 67 34.46 8.70 -33.87
N ALA A 68 34.50 8.67 -32.55
CA ALA A 68 33.36 8.43 -31.70
C ALA A 68 32.39 9.63 -31.65
N GLU A 69 32.91 10.87 -31.59
CA GLU A 69 32.07 12.09 -31.70
C GLU A 69 31.43 12.25 -33.09
N LYS A 70 32.14 11.94 -34.17
CA LYS A 70 31.56 11.96 -35.53
C LYS A 70 30.54 10.83 -35.75
N GLY A 71 30.69 9.68 -35.12
CA GLY A 71 29.71 8.59 -35.12
C GLY A 71 28.44 8.99 -34.36
N ALA A 72 28.58 9.61 -33.20
CA ALA A 72 27.46 10.06 -32.35
C ALA A 72 26.69 11.23 -33.00
N GLU A 73 27.34 12.18 -33.67
CA GLU A 73 26.67 13.25 -34.40
C GLU A 73 25.93 12.74 -35.65
N LYS A 74 26.42 11.69 -36.31
CA LYS A 74 25.80 11.11 -37.49
C LYS A 74 24.57 10.30 -37.15
N ASP A 75 24.60 9.50 -36.07
CA ASP A 75 23.46 8.76 -35.54
C ASP A 75 22.38 9.71 -34.99
N ALA A 76 22.76 10.82 -34.37
CA ALA A 76 21.81 11.80 -33.87
C ALA A 76 21.10 12.58 -34.98
N SER A 77 21.74 12.80 -36.15
CA SER A 77 21.11 13.51 -37.28
C SER A 77 20.20 12.62 -38.14
N GLU A 78 20.53 11.36 -38.30
CA GLU A 78 19.64 10.38 -38.97
C GLU A 78 18.40 10.05 -38.12
N SER A 79 18.46 10.16 -36.76
CA SER A 79 17.32 9.90 -35.89
C SER A 79 16.27 11.03 -35.86
N THR A 80 16.66 12.27 -36.16
CA THR A 80 15.77 13.42 -36.00
C THR A 80 14.75 13.53 -37.15
N ASP A 81 15.14 13.26 -38.38
CA ASP A 81 14.23 13.32 -39.54
C ASP A 81 13.21 12.16 -39.54
N ASP A 82 13.62 10.97 -39.17
CA ASP A 82 12.73 9.79 -39.01
C ASP A 82 11.71 10.01 -37.87
N TYR A 83 12.14 10.65 -36.79
CA TYR A 83 11.32 11.03 -35.66
C TYR A 83 10.18 11.99 -36.05
N PHE A 84 10.47 13.05 -36.83
CA PHE A 84 9.47 14.00 -37.32
C PHE A 84 8.52 13.38 -38.34
N GLU A 85 8.96 12.44 -39.18
CA GLU A 85 8.07 11.72 -40.09
C GLU A 85 7.03 10.88 -39.38
N GLN A 86 7.40 10.23 -38.29
CA GLN A 86 6.46 9.45 -37.48
C GLN A 86 5.40 10.32 -36.80
N TYR A 87 5.77 11.49 -36.25
CA TYR A 87 4.79 12.46 -35.75
C TYR A 87 3.85 12.97 -36.81
N ARG A 88 4.36 13.22 -38.02
CA ARG A 88 3.52 13.66 -39.15
C ARG A 88 2.44 12.68 -39.47
N VAL A 89 2.73 11.36 -39.46
CA VAL A 89 1.72 10.33 -39.71
C VAL A 89 0.61 10.38 -38.64
N LEU A 90 0.95 10.61 -37.39
CA LEU A 90 -0.05 10.74 -36.30
C LEU A 90 -0.93 11.98 -36.52
N ILE A 91 -0.32 13.13 -36.84
CA ILE A 91 -1.04 14.39 -37.10
C ILE A 91 -1.97 14.24 -38.32
N ASP A 92 -1.47 13.73 -39.45
CA ASP A 92 -2.25 13.49 -40.67
C ASP A 92 -3.43 12.53 -40.40
N THR A 93 -3.23 11.53 -39.55
CA THR A 93 -4.28 10.59 -39.14
C THR A 93 -5.39 11.30 -38.38
N ILE A 94 -5.04 12.14 -37.39
CA ILE A 94 -5.99 12.93 -36.61
C ILE A 94 -6.78 13.86 -37.52
N GLU A 95 -6.09 14.62 -38.42
CA GLU A 95 -6.75 15.51 -39.36
C GLU A 95 -7.69 14.78 -40.34
N GLN A 96 -7.30 13.57 -40.78
CA GLN A 96 -8.15 12.79 -41.70
C GLN A 96 -9.40 12.25 -40.96
N ILE A 97 -9.29 11.88 -39.66
CA ILE A 97 -10.44 11.48 -38.84
C ILE A 97 -11.39 12.66 -38.64
N GLU A 98 -10.86 13.84 -38.23
CA GLU A 98 -11.66 15.06 -38.06
C GLU A 98 -12.42 15.43 -39.34
N ARG A 99 -11.81 15.22 -40.51
CA ARG A 99 -12.40 15.60 -41.82
C ARG A 99 -13.41 14.60 -42.34
N SER A 100 -13.22 13.32 -42.08
CA SER A 100 -13.88 12.25 -42.86
C SER A 100 -14.68 11.23 -42.03
N TYR A 101 -14.54 11.22 -40.70
CA TYR A 101 -15.27 10.28 -39.88
C TYR A 101 -16.77 10.64 -39.78
N VAL A 102 -17.63 9.66 -39.62
CA VAL A 102 -19.10 9.80 -39.62
C VAL A 102 -19.66 10.60 -38.43
N GLN A 103 -18.88 10.72 -37.36
CA GLN A 103 -19.23 11.51 -36.16
C GLN A 103 -18.15 12.56 -35.90
N ASP A 104 -18.56 13.69 -35.32
CA ASP A 104 -17.64 14.74 -34.91
C ASP A 104 -16.93 14.37 -33.63
N PHE A 105 -15.58 14.44 -33.65
CA PHE A 105 -14.72 14.37 -32.48
C PHE A 105 -13.85 15.62 -32.44
N SER A 106 -13.64 16.16 -31.26
CA SER A 106 -12.66 17.23 -31.09
C SER A 106 -11.24 16.69 -31.24
N ARG A 107 -10.33 17.53 -31.71
CA ARG A 107 -8.89 17.21 -31.81
C ARG A 107 -8.34 16.75 -30.46
N ARG A 108 -8.79 17.36 -29.37
CA ARG A 108 -8.39 17.00 -28.01
C ARG A 108 -8.77 15.57 -27.66
N GLU A 109 -10.00 15.17 -27.91
CA GLU A 109 -10.47 13.79 -27.65
C GLU A 109 -9.65 12.75 -28.43
N LEU A 110 -9.29 13.07 -29.69
CA LEU A 110 -8.45 12.18 -30.52
C LEU A 110 -7.00 12.10 -29.99
N ILE A 111 -6.44 13.20 -29.53
CA ILE A 111 -5.11 13.24 -28.91
C ILE A 111 -5.12 12.44 -27.60
N ASP A 112 -6.08 12.66 -26.72
CA ASP A 112 -6.19 11.94 -25.45
C ASP A 112 -6.37 10.43 -25.69
N ALA A 113 -7.16 10.04 -26.68
CA ALA A 113 -7.32 8.64 -27.08
C ALA A 113 -6.00 8.03 -27.62
N ALA A 114 -5.21 8.79 -28.38
CA ALA A 114 -3.91 8.34 -28.88
C ALA A 114 -2.92 8.14 -27.72
N ILE A 115 -2.85 9.08 -26.76
CA ILE A 115 -2.02 8.99 -25.57
C ILE A 115 -2.43 7.76 -24.74
N GLN A 116 -3.71 7.58 -24.47
CA GLN A 116 -4.21 6.38 -23.77
C GLN A 116 -3.85 5.08 -24.52
N GLY A 117 -3.84 5.10 -25.84
CA GLY A 117 -3.39 3.96 -26.66
C GLY A 117 -1.91 3.60 -26.42
N ILE A 118 -1.05 4.59 -26.21
CA ILE A 118 0.35 4.38 -25.83
C ILE A 118 0.44 3.71 -24.46
N PHE A 119 -0.30 4.19 -23.47
CA PHE A 119 -0.28 3.65 -22.12
C PHE A 119 -0.71 2.18 -22.04
N ARG A 120 -1.67 1.76 -22.88
CA ARG A 120 -2.07 0.33 -23.01
C ARG A 120 -0.93 -0.58 -23.45
N LYS A 121 0.16 -0.02 -24.00
CA LYS A 121 1.33 -0.75 -24.48
C LYS A 121 2.42 -0.88 -23.42
N LEU A 122 2.35 -0.09 -22.34
CA LEU A 122 3.39 -0.02 -21.32
C LEU A 122 3.18 -1.12 -20.27
N ASP A 123 2.33 -0.87 -19.31
CA ASP A 123 2.04 -1.76 -18.18
C ASP A 123 0.66 -1.38 -17.57
N PRO A 124 0.06 -2.24 -16.70
CA PRO A 124 -1.26 -1.95 -16.12
C PRO A 124 -1.26 -0.87 -15.03
N TYR A 125 -0.13 -0.30 -14.67
CA TYR A 125 0.01 0.68 -13.58
C TYR A 125 0.28 2.09 -14.07
N SER A 126 0.83 2.21 -15.29
CA SER A 126 1.06 3.48 -15.97
C SER A 126 -0.24 3.99 -16.59
N ASP A 127 -0.51 5.30 -16.45
CA ASP A 127 -1.75 5.90 -16.93
C ASP A 127 -1.53 7.37 -17.36
N TYR A 128 -2.40 7.85 -18.23
CA TYR A 128 -2.49 9.27 -18.62
C TYR A 128 -3.71 9.89 -17.93
N ILE A 129 -3.49 10.97 -17.22
CA ILE A 129 -4.52 11.73 -16.52
C ILE A 129 -4.85 12.97 -17.35
N PRO A 130 -5.97 12.98 -18.07
CA PRO A 130 -6.36 14.10 -18.91
C PRO A 130 -6.84 15.28 -18.06
N ARG A 131 -6.93 16.45 -18.69
CA ARG A 131 -7.22 17.73 -18.05
C ARG A 131 -8.51 17.73 -17.22
N ASP A 132 -9.55 17.12 -17.73
CA ASP A 132 -10.86 17.04 -17.07
C ASP A 132 -10.86 16.17 -15.80
N GLN A 133 -9.85 15.31 -15.62
CA GLN A 133 -9.68 14.45 -14.47
C GLN A 133 -8.62 14.97 -13.47
N MET A 134 -7.82 15.98 -13.83
CA MET A 134 -6.73 16.48 -12.99
C MET A 134 -7.19 17.01 -11.64
N ASP A 135 -8.30 17.73 -11.59
CA ASP A 135 -8.84 18.27 -10.33
C ASP A 135 -9.27 17.15 -9.37
N MET A 136 -9.86 16.09 -9.90
CA MET A 136 -10.23 14.89 -9.11
C MET A 136 -8.96 14.17 -8.64
N PHE A 137 -8.01 13.96 -9.54
CA PHE A 137 -6.74 13.29 -9.27
C PHE A 137 -5.93 14.01 -8.18
N ARG A 138 -5.79 15.36 -8.27
CA ARG A 138 -5.10 16.17 -7.24
C ARG A 138 -5.81 16.08 -5.89
N LYS A 139 -7.12 16.20 -5.93
CA LYS A 139 -7.93 16.03 -4.71
C LYS A 139 -7.74 14.65 -4.10
N ASP A 140 -7.65 13.60 -4.90
CA ASP A 140 -7.42 12.23 -4.43
C ASP A 140 -6.02 12.07 -3.82
N ILE A 141 -4.99 12.74 -4.34
CA ILE A 141 -3.64 12.75 -3.77
C ILE A 141 -3.59 13.51 -2.44
N ASP A 142 -4.22 14.68 -2.38
CA ASP A 142 -4.14 15.55 -1.19
C ASP A 142 -4.84 14.96 0.05
N SER A 143 -5.58 13.84 -0.10
CA SER A 143 -6.22 13.07 0.99
C SER A 143 -7.00 13.92 2.02
N LYS A 144 -7.31 15.19 1.71
CA LYS A 144 -7.95 16.18 2.60
C LYS A 144 -9.45 16.30 2.39
N PHE A 145 -10.11 15.20 2.09
CA PHE A 145 -11.57 15.22 2.01
C PHE A 145 -12.20 15.10 3.39
N GLY A 146 -13.12 16.01 3.62
CA GLY A 146 -14.10 15.82 4.65
C GLY A 146 -15.06 14.69 4.28
N GLY A 147 -15.36 13.88 5.26
CA GLY A 147 -16.33 12.81 5.17
C GLY A 147 -17.12 12.68 6.46
N ILE A 148 -17.99 11.70 6.51
CA ILE A 148 -18.77 11.40 7.72
C ILE A 148 -18.29 10.17 8.47
N GLY A 149 -17.33 9.41 7.89
CA GLY A 149 -16.73 8.23 8.51
C GLY A 149 -17.67 7.04 8.55
N VAL A 150 -18.06 6.53 7.39
CA VAL A 150 -18.81 5.28 7.22
C VAL A 150 -18.12 4.38 6.21
N GLN A 151 -18.13 3.09 6.46
CA GLN A 151 -17.87 2.06 5.47
C GLN A 151 -19.19 1.68 4.82
N ILE A 152 -19.25 1.63 3.50
CA ILE A 152 -20.46 1.33 2.74
C ILE A 152 -20.28 0.12 1.83
N ALA A 153 -21.40 -0.53 1.48
CA ALA A 153 -21.42 -1.65 0.55
C ALA A 153 -22.64 -1.58 -0.36
N GLN A 154 -22.56 -2.22 -1.52
CA GLN A 154 -23.68 -2.37 -2.45
C GLN A 154 -24.41 -3.68 -2.15
N GLU A 155 -25.68 -3.60 -1.82
CA GLU A 155 -26.56 -4.76 -1.72
C GLU A 155 -27.75 -4.64 -2.69
N GLY A 156 -27.63 -5.33 -3.82
CA GLY A 156 -28.60 -5.25 -4.89
C GLY A 156 -28.67 -3.85 -5.51
N LYS A 157 -29.74 -3.11 -5.26
CA LYS A 157 -29.93 -1.73 -5.75
C LYS A 157 -29.74 -0.68 -4.64
N ASN A 158 -29.39 -1.11 -3.45
CA ASN A 158 -29.25 -0.25 -2.29
C ASN A 158 -27.79 -0.13 -1.88
N VAL A 159 -27.41 1.00 -1.31
CA VAL A 159 -26.13 1.19 -0.63
C VAL A 159 -26.41 1.17 0.87
N LEU A 160 -25.73 0.26 1.58
CA LEU A 160 -25.87 0.09 3.01
C LEU A 160 -24.58 0.48 3.75
N ILE A 161 -24.72 0.86 4.99
CA ILE A 161 -23.63 1.14 5.90
C ILE A 161 -23.17 -0.19 6.51
N LEU A 162 -21.91 -0.58 6.23
CA LEU A 162 -21.28 -1.74 6.88
C LEU A 162 -20.94 -1.42 8.33
N ALA A 163 -20.32 -0.28 8.56
CA ALA A 163 -19.99 0.21 9.90
C ALA A 163 -19.70 1.72 9.88
N PRO A 164 -20.05 2.47 10.94
CA PRO A 164 -19.45 3.78 11.20
C PRO A 164 -18.00 3.58 11.68
N LEU A 165 -17.12 4.52 11.35
CA LEU A 165 -15.73 4.51 11.84
C LEU A 165 -15.68 5.07 13.28
N PRO A 166 -14.85 4.53 14.17
CA PRO A 166 -14.74 5.03 15.54
C PRO A 166 -14.47 6.54 15.58
N ASN A 167 -15.11 7.22 16.50
CA ASN A 167 -14.98 8.67 16.72
C ASN A 167 -15.35 9.58 15.53
N SER A 168 -15.92 9.03 14.46
CA SER A 168 -16.39 9.80 13.30
C SER A 168 -17.71 10.54 13.57
N PRO A 169 -18.08 11.52 12.71
CA PRO A 169 -19.42 12.14 12.76
C PRO A 169 -20.55 11.12 12.74
N ALA A 170 -20.46 10.12 11.88
CA ALA A 170 -21.47 9.06 11.79
C ALA A 170 -21.56 8.22 13.08
N TYR A 171 -20.42 7.91 13.69
CA TYR A 171 -20.36 7.21 14.97
C TYR A 171 -21.06 8.02 16.07
N ARG A 172 -20.70 9.30 16.22
CA ARG A 172 -21.30 10.18 17.24
C ARG A 172 -22.79 10.41 17.05
N ALA A 173 -23.25 10.34 15.80
CA ALA A 173 -24.67 10.47 15.47
C ALA A 173 -25.49 9.18 15.67
N GLY A 174 -24.88 8.08 16.08
CA GLY A 174 -25.55 6.81 16.32
C GLY A 174 -25.98 6.07 15.05
N ILE A 175 -25.29 6.28 13.95
CA ILE A 175 -25.44 5.49 12.73
C ILE A 175 -24.94 4.08 13.02
N CYS A 176 -25.66 3.07 12.52
CA CYS A 176 -25.38 1.65 12.80
C CYS A 176 -25.08 0.86 11.54
N SER A 177 -24.41 -0.27 11.73
CA SER A 177 -24.26 -1.30 10.71
C SER A 177 -25.65 -1.76 10.23
N GLY A 178 -25.82 -1.96 8.91
CA GLY A 178 -27.08 -2.36 8.29
C GLY A 178 -28.06 -1.22 7.97
N ASP A 179 -27.75 0.02 8.33
CA ASP A 179 -28.54 1.17 7.88
C ASP A 179 -28.44 1.30 6.35
N VAL A 180 -29.56 1.42 5.66
CA VAL A 180 -29.63 1.64 4.21
C VAL A 180 -29.71 3.12 3.94
N ILE A 181 -28.84 3.66 3.09
CA ILE A 181 -28.83 5.06 2.69
C ILE A 181 -29.93 5.26 1.65
N LEU A 182 -30.96 6.05 1.97
CA LEU A 182 -32.08 6.35 1.08
C LEU A 182 -31.86 7.67 0.32
N GLU A 183 -31.38 8.70 1.01
CA GLU A 183 -31.14 10.02 0.44
C GLU A 183 -29.87 10.65 1.04
N VAL A 184 -29.16 11.43 0.22
CA VAL A 184 -28.04 12.27 0.61
C VAL A 184 -28.36 13.70 0.14
N ASP A 185 -28.43 14.67 1.06
CA ASP A 185 -28.83 16.07 0.79
C ASP A 185 -30.13 16.19 -0.04
N GLY A 186 -31.13 15.35 0.31
CA GLY A 186 -32.45 15.30 -0.35
C GLY A 186 -32.45 14.63 -1.72
N LYS A 187 -31.31 14.11 -2.20
CA LYS A 187 -31.19 13.34 -3.46
C LYS A 187 -31.28 11.85 -3.18
N SER A 188 -32.16 11.15 -3.89
CA SER A 188 -32.33 9.71 -3.76
C SER A 188 -31.09 8.95 -4.22
N THR A 189 -30.71 7.92 -3.47
CA THR A 189 -29.60 7.00 -3.79
C THR A 189 -30.07 5.75 -4.55
N ALA A 190 -31.37 5.63 -4.79
CA ALA A 190 -31.95 4.43 -5.42
C ALA A 190 -31.38 4.19 -6.83
N GLY A 191 -30.71 3.07 -7.01
CA GLY A 191 -30.13 2.67 -8.29
C GLY A 191 -28.78 3.30 -8.63
N LEU A 192 -28.23 4.15 -7.74
CA LEU A 192 -26.87 4.64 -7.85
C LEU A 192 -25.88 3.53 -7.45
N ASN A 193 -24.66 3.60 -7.99
CA ASN A 193 -23.56 2.75 -7.58
C ASN A 193 -22.91 3.27 -6.28
N ILE A 194 -22.02 2.48 -5.70
CA ILE A 194 -21.36 2.82 -4.44
C ILE A 194 -20.43 4.05 -4.58
N GLU A 195 -19.80 4.21 -5.75
CA GLU A 195 -18.91 5.32 -6.06
C GLU A 195 -19.70 6.66 -6.07
N ASP A 196 -20.83 6.69 -6.75
CA ASP A 196 -21.69 7.89 -6.81
C ASP A 196 -22.17 8.31 -5.43
N VAL A 197 -22.65 7.35 -4.61
CA VAL A 197 -23.11 7.63 -3.24
C VAL A 197 -21.93 8.07 -2.35
N SER A 198 -20.75 7.49 -2.52
CA SER A 198 -19.54 7.90 -1.81
C SER A 198 -19.15 9.34 -2.14
N LEU A 199 -19.18 9.71 -3.42
CA LEU A 199 -18.91 11.09 -3.87
C LEU A 199 -19.90 12.10 -3.29
N MET A 200 -21.18 11.75 -3.19
CA MET A 200 -22.19 12.62 -2.57
C MET A 200 -21.92 12.86 -1.08
N MET A 201 -21.35 11.87 -0.38
CA MET A 201 -21.04 12.00 1.05
C MET A 201 -19.73 12.75 1.33
N LYS A 202 -18.79 12.78 0.38
CA LYS A 202 -17.55 13.55 0.48
C LYS A 202 -17.83 15.05 0.26
N GLY A 203 -16.94 15.91 0.77
CA GLY A 203 -17.01 17.35 0.57
C GLY A 203 -16.01 18.12 1.41
N GLU A 204 -16.11 19.44 1.44
CA GLU A 204 -15.24 20.28 2.25
C GLU A 204 -15.48 20.06 3.75
N VAL A 205 -14.38 20.04 4.53
CA VAL A 205 -14.44 19.93 5.98
C VAL A 205 -15.24 21.08 6.58
N GLY A 206 -16.07 20.79 7.57
CA GLY A 206 -16.97 21.77 8.22
C GLY A 206 -18.28 21.99 7.47
N THR A 207 -18.50 21.41 6.29
CA THR A 207 -19.78 21.51 5.60
C THR A 207 -20.79 20.48 6.14
N LYS A 208 -22.07 20.85 6.14
CA LYS A 208 -23.15 19.98 6.61
C LYS A 208 -23.59 19.00 5.53
N LEU A 209 -24.01 17.84 5.97
CA LEU A 209 -24.59 16.77 5.17
C LEU A 209 -25.87 16.27 5.84
N SER A 210 -26.94 16.09 5.08
CA SER A 210 -28.17 15.45 5.54
C SER A 210 -28.30 14.06 4.97
N LEU A 211 -28.48 13.05 5.84
CA LEU A 211 -28.76 11.67 5.46
C LEU A 211 -30.17 11.27 5.85
N LYS A 212 -30.83 10.51 4.97
CA LYS A 212 -32.05 9.78 5.28
C LYS A 212 -31.75 8.28 5.20
N LEU A 213 -31.96 7.59 6.30
CA LEU A 213 -31.58 6.20 6.50
C LEU A 213 -32.80 5.33 6.77
N SER A 214 -32.81 4.11 6.29
CA SER A 214 -33.75 3.08 6.71
C SER A 214 -33.01 2.09 7.62
N ARG A 215 -33.55 1.88 8.81
CA ARG A 215 -32.99 0.93 9.80
C ARG A 215 -33.96 -0.20 10.04
N GLN A 216 -33.46 -1.43 10.03
CA GLN A 216 -34.27 -2.60 10.32
C GLN A 216 -34.91 -2.49 11.71
N GLY A 217 -36.22 -2.78 11.79
CA GLY A 217 -37.00 -2.68 13.03
C GLY A 217 -37.52 -1.29 13.38
N ILE A 218 -37.18 -0.26 12.59
CA ILE A 218 -37.75 1.11 12.73
C ILE A 218 -38.55 1.41 11.47
N PRO A 219 -39.91 1.58 11.56
CA PRO A 219 -40.75 1.77 10.39
C PRO A 219 -40.52 3.11 9.67
N GLU A 220 -40.20 4.16 10.42
CA GLU A 220 -39.97 5.49 9.87
C GLU A 220 -38.52 5.73 9.52
N PRO A 221 -38.22 6.33 8.35
CA PRO A 221 -36.87 6.71 8.02
C PRO A 221 -36.23 7.68 9.03
N LEU A 222 -34.99 7.45 9.37
CA LEU A 222 -34.21 8.31 10.25
C LEU A 222 -33.57 9.44 9.43
N SER A 223 -33.72 10.68 9.87
CA SER A 223 -33.03 11.83 9.30
C SER A 223 -31.92 12.27 10.24
N VAL A 224 -30.69 12.35 9.73
CA VAL A 224 -29.48 12.66 10.49
C VAL A 224 -28.75 13.81 9.79
N GLU A 225 -28.46 14.88 10.52
CA GLU A 225 -27.58 15.96 10.06
C GLU A 225 -26.16 15.71 10.61
N LEU A 226 -25.16 15.79 9.75
CA LEU A 226 -23.76 15.54 10.05
C LEU A 226 -22.90 16.70 9.56
N GLU A 227 -21.78 16.94 10.20
CA GLU A 227 -20.74 17.84 9.71
C GLU A 227 -19.59 17.01 9.16
N ARG A 228 -19.07 17.35 7.98
CA ARG A 228 -17.93 16.65 7.39
C ARG A 228 -16.66 17.01 8.14
N GLU A 229 -15.92 16.00 8.55
CA GLU A 229 -14.62 16.12 9.23
C GLU A 229 -13.55 15.38 8.44
N ILE A 230 -12.28 15.67 8.73
CA ILE A 230 -11.17 14.80 8.27
C ILE A 230 -11.33 13.46 8.96
N ILE A 231 -11.55 12.41 8.17
CA ILE A 231 -11.77 11.08 8.72
C ILE A 231 -10.42 10.37 8.84
N ALA A 232 -9.98 10.16 10.07
CA ALA A 232 -8.85 9.28 10.36
C ALA A 232 -9.29 7.82 10.19
N ILE A 233 -8.67 7.10 9.28
CA ILE A 233 -8.91 5.68 9.06
C ILE A 233 -7.86 4.92 9.86
N GLU A 234 -8.30 4.12 10.85
CA GLU A 234 -7.40 3.21 11.57
C GLU A 234 -6.83 2.18 10.59
N THR A 235 -5.52 2.18 10.42
CA THR A 235 -4.83 1.26 9.52
C THR A 235 -4.18 0.09 10.26
N VAL A 236 -4.01 0.22 11.59
CA VAL A 236 -3.42 -0.80 12.47
C VAL A 236 -4.50 -1.41 13.36
N ASN A 237 -4.89 -2.61 13.06
CA ASN A 237 -6.02 -3.30 13.66
C ASN A 237 -5.57 -4.43 14.60
N GLY A 238 -6.33 -4.66 15.67
CA GLY A 238 -6.17 -5.80 16.56
C GLY A 238 -6.88 -7.06 16.04
N PHE A 239 -6.87 -8.12 16.86
CA PHE A 239 -7.54 -9.38 16.54
C PHE A 239 -9.07 -9.25 16.56
N ASP A 240 -9.60 -8.56 17.57
CA ASP A 240 -11.03 -8.25 17.71
C ASP A 240 -11.21 -6.96 18.53
N ARG A 241 -12.48 -6.54 18.75
CA ARG A 241 -12.82 -5.36 19.56
C ARG A 241 -13.16 -5.76 21.00
N ASN A 242 -12.66 -4.97 21.94
CA ASN A 242 -13.09 -4.98 23.33
C ASN A 242 -14.53 -4.43 23.48
N ALA A 243 -15.09 -4.50 24.69
CA ALA A 243 -16.43 -4.01 24.97
C ALA A 243 -16.59 -2.50 24.81
N ASP A 244 -15.50 -1.74 24.89
CA ASP A 244 -15.41 -0.30 24.74
C ASP A 244 -15.00 0.14 23.31
N ASP A 245 -15.12 -0.74 22.34
CA ASP A 245 -14.72 -0.60 20.94
C ASP A 245 -13.21 -0.39 20.70
N SER A 246 -12.37 -0.38 21.72
CA SER A 246 -10.92 -0.40 21.54
C SER A 246 -10.45 -1.73 20.94
N TRP A 247 -9.27 -1.73 20.28
CA TRP A 247 -8.69 -2.95 19.72
C TRP A 247 -8.09 -3.86 20.80
N ASN A 248 -8.39 -5.14 20.72
CA ASN A 248 -7.69 -6.20 21.44
C ASN A 248 -6.58 -6.76 20.55
N TYR A 249 -5.34 -6.54 20.95
CA TYR A 249 -4.14 -7.02 20.22
C TYR A 249 -3.66 -8.40 20.70
N TRP A 250 -4.29 -8.98 21.72
CA TRP A 250 -3.85 -10.24 22.28
C TRP A 250 -4.60 -11.42 21.66
N LEU A 251 -3.89 -12.24 20.88
CA LEU A 251 -4.41 -13.52 20.39
C LEU A 251 -4.35 -14.60 21.49
N ASP A 252 -3.25 -14.63 22.23
CA ASP A 252 -3.06 -15.45 23.42
C ASP A 252 -2.29 -14.64 24.49
N LYS A 253 -3.03 -13.96 25.34
CA LYS A 253 -2.46 -13.11 26.39
C LYS A 253 -1.66 -13.93 27.43
N ARG A 254 -2.05 -15.20 27.68
CA ARG A 254 -1.35 -16.05 28.67
C ARG A 254 0.05 -16.42 28.20
N ASN A 255 0.19 -16.70 26.92
CA ASN A 255 1.48 -17.03 26.30
C ASN A 255 2.20 -15.80 25.72
N GLY A 256 1.62 -14.60 25.86
CA GLY A 256 2.21 -13.35 25.39
C GLY A 256 2.28 -13.25 23.87
N ILE A 257 1.32 -13.83 23.13
CA ILE A 257 1.26 -13.78 21.68
C ILE A 257 0.30 -12.67 21.27
N ALA A 258 0.85 -11.63 20.60
CA ALA A 258 0.08 -10.54 20.02
C ALA A 258 -0.19 -10.76 18.53
N TYR A 259 -1.29 -10.16 18.07
CA TYR A 259 -1.69 -10.08 16.67
C TYR A 259 -1.94 -8.63 16.31
N VAL A 260 -1.30 -8.19 15.24
CA VAL A 260 -1.45 -6.85 14.68
C VAL A 260 -1.64 -6.97 13.17
N ALA A 261 -2.74 -6.45 12.66
CA ALA A 261 -3.01 -6.38 11.23
C ALA A 261 -2.77 -4.96 10.72
N ILE A 262 -2.16 -4.84 9.55
CA ILE A 262 -2.02 -3.57 8.82
C ILE A 262 -2.88 -3.68 7.57
N SER A 263 -3.92 -2.82 7.46
CA SER A 263 -4.86 -2.84 6.34
C SER A 263 -4.37 -2.05 5.12
N SER A 264 -3.56 -1.01 5.34
CA SER A 264 -2.89 -0.21 4.30
C SER A 264 -1.71 0.56 4.90
N PHE A 265 -0.83 1.11 4.05
CA PHE A 265 0.30 1.94 4.47
C PHE A 265 -0.01 3.42 4.21
N GLY A 266 -0.88 4.01 5.05
CA GLY A 266 -1.20 5.44 5.07
C GLY A 266 -0.16 6.27 5.84
N GLN A 267 -0.29 7.61 5.83
CA GLN A 267 0.65 8.53 6.45
C GLN A 267 0.86 8.26 7.95
N ASP A 268 -0.20 7.90 8.68
CA ASP A 268 -0.16 7.69 10.12
C ASP A 268 0.14 6.25 10.55
N THR A 269 0.16 5.29 9.62
CA THR A 269 0.27 3.85 9.92
C THR A 269 1.53 3.51 10.76
N ALA A 270 2.66 4.13 10.46
CA ALA A 270 3.89 3.89 11.22
C ALA A 270 3.75 4.37 12.67
N ASN A 271 3.13 5.54 12.89
CA ASN A 271 2.87 6.07 14.22
C ASN A 271 1.86 5.22 14.98
N GLU A 272 0.77 4.81 14.33
CA GLU A 272 -0.23 3.89 14.91
C GLU A 272 0.44 2.59 15.36
N LEU A 273 1.23 1.97 14.46
CA LEU A 273 1.92 0.72 14.77
C LEU A 273 2.91 0.89 15.94
N ARG A 274 3.66 1.98 15.97
CA ARG A 274 4.59 2.30 17.06
C ARG A 274 3.87 2.35 18.41
N GLN A 275 2.76 3.08 18.49
CA GLN A 275 1.96 3.20 19.71
C GLN A 275 1.40 1.84 20.17
N VAL A 276 0.95 1.03 19.23
CA VAL A 276 0.47 -0.33 19.52
C VAL A 276 1.60 -1.20 20.07
N LEU A 277 2.76 -1.22 19.38
CA LEU A 277 3.92 -2.01 19.79
C LEU A 277 4.46 -1.59 21.16
N GLU A 278 4.50 -0.29 21.47
CA GLU A 278 4.86 0.22 22.78
C GLU A 278 3.85 -0.24 23.85
N THR A 279 2.56 -0.16 23.53
CA THR A 279 1.49 -0.55 24.47
C THR A 279 1.54 -2.04 24.81
N ILE A 280 1.69 -2.92 23.82
CA ILE A 280 1.73 -4.38 24.05
C ILE A 280 3.05 -4.85 24.67
N GLN A 281 4.09 -4.03 24.68
CA GLN A 281 5.36 -4.31 25.35
C GLN A 281 5.42 -3.77 26.76
N LYS A 282 4.53 -2.87 27.14
CA LYS A 282 4.54 -2.23 28.46
C LYS A 282 4.27 -3.24 29.56
N PRO A 283 5.20 -3.43 30.52
CA PRO A 283 4.98 -4.30 31.67
C PRO A 283 3.80 -3.84 32.52
N ALA A 284 3.16 -4.79 33.20
CA ALA A 284 2.09 -4.48 34.16
C ALA A 284 2.61 -3.69 35.37
N GLU A 285 3.88 -3.93 35.76
CA GLU A 285 4.57 -3.23 36.83
C GLU A 285 5.82 -2.56 36.29
N GLU A 286 6.18 -1.40 36.87
CA GLU A 286 7.38 -0.65 36.48
C GLU A 286 8.65 -1.49 36.69
N GLY A 287 9.49 -1.62 35.65
CA GLY A 287 10.70 -2.45 35.69
C GLY A 287 10.48 -3.95 35.52
N GLY A 288 9.22 -4.39 35.27
CA GLY A 288 8.90 -5.77 34.95
C GLY A 288 9.33 -6.21 33.54
N GLU A 289 9.23 -7.53 33.26
CA GLU A 289 9.47 -8.04 31.90
C GLU A 289 8.33 -7.66 30.95
N SER A 290 8.67 -7.40 29.67
CA SER A 290 7.67 -7.20 28.63
C SER A 290 6.74 -8.42 28.49
N PRO A 291 5.41 -8.21 28.47
CA PRO A 291 4.46 -9.29 28.27
C PRO A 291 4.52 -9.89 26.87
N LEU A 292 5.06 -9.16 25.89
CA LEU A 292 5.18 -9.62 24.50
C LEU A 292 6.25 -10.71 24.38
N LYS A 293 5.84 -11.90 24.00
CA LYS A 293 6.72 -13.06 23.78
C LYS A 293 6.74 -13.52 22.31
N GLY A 294 5.71 -13.20 21.53
CA GLY A 294 5.63 -13.48 20.09
C GLY A 294 4.66 -12.53 19.38
N LEU A 295 4.94 -12.22 18.12
CA LEU A 295 4.15 -11.26 17.32
C LEU A 295 3.74 -11.89 16.00
N ILE A 296 2.45 -11.81 15.66
CA ILE A 296 1.92 -12.03 14.32
C ILE A 296 1.62 -10.68 13.71
N LEU A 297 2.26 -10.37 12.59
CA LEU A 297 1.98 -9.21 11.74
C LEU A 297 1.19 -9.69 10.53
N ASP A 298 -0.06 -9.26 10.38
CA ASP A 298 -0.95 -9.67 9.29
C ASP A 298 -1.04 -8.57 8.23
N VAL A 299 -0.54 -8.86 7.04
CA VAL A 299 -0.64 -7.98 5.86
C VAL A 299 -1.48 -8.61 4.75
N ARG A 300 -2.30 -9.61 5.07
CA ARG A 300 -3.24 -10.19 4.12
C ARG A 300 -4.27 -9.14 3.70
N PHE A 301 -4.66 -9.17 2.43
CA PHE A 301 -5.59 -8.21 1.81
C PHE A 301 -5.10 -6.75 1.82
N ASN A 302 -3.84 -6.49 2.15
CA ASN A 302 -3.26 -5.16 2.17
C ASN A 302 -2.62 -4.84 0.81
N PRO A 303 -3.17 -3.91 0.03
CA PRO A 303 -2.69 -3.57 -1.31
C PRO A 303 -1.37 -2.77 -1.31
N GLY A 304 -0.87 -2.40 -0.13
CA GLY A 304 0.31 -1.57 0.04
C GLY A 304 -0.02 -0.14 0.47
N GLY A 305 0.72 0.81 -0.05
CA GLY A 305 0.62 2.23 0.24
C GLY A 305 1.96 2.93 0.16
N ILE A 306 2.24 3.86 1.07
CA ILE A 306 3.35 4.80 1.05
C ILE A 306 4.68 4.10 1.37
N LEU A 307 5.67 4.18 0.46
CA LEU A 307 6.98 3.55 0.64
C LEU A 307 7.73 4.01 1.91
N PRO A 308 7.90 5.30 2.20
CA PRO A 308 8.52 5.77 3.45
C PRO A 308 7.92 5.12 4.69
N VAL A 309 6.61 4.92 4.74
CA VAL A 309 5.91 4.27 5.86
C VAL A 309 6.30 2.79 5.97
N ALA A 310 6.42 2.07 4.85
CA ALA A 310 6.91 0.70 4.86
C ALA A 310 8.36 0.60 5.36
N VAL A 311 9.21 1.57 4.98
CA VAL A 311 10.60 1.67 5.46
C VAL A 311 10.62 1.89 6.98
N GLU A 312 9.86 2.85 7.50
CA GLU A 312 9.77 3.10 8.94
C GLU A 312 9.28 1.87 9.71
N ILE A 313 8.31 1.13 9.16
CA ILE A 313 7.80 -0.10 9.78
C ILE A 313 8.88 -1.19 9.79
N CYS A 314 9.64 -1.36 8.72
CA CYS A 314 10.78 -2.31 8.71
C CYS A 314 11.83 -1.93 9.77
N ASP A 315 12.12 -0.64 9.89
CA ASP A 315 13.09 -0.08 10.85
C ASP A 315 12.72 -0.38 12.32
N MET A 316 11.43 -0.51 12.64
CA MET A 316 10.98 -0.92 13.98
C MET A 316 11.41 -2.34 14.38
N PHE A 317 11.76 -3.17 13.42
CA PHE A 317 12.05 -4.60 13.63
C PHE A 317 13.49 -4.99 13.33
N LEU A 318 14.29 -4.11 12.76
CA LEU A 318 15.68 -4.35 12.35
C LEU A 318 16.63 -3.36 13.04
N SER A 319 17.88 -3.77 13.24
CA SER A 319 18.93 -2.91 13.79
C SER A 319 20.02 -2.53 12.78
N ASP A 320 20.03 -3.19 11.62
CA ASP A 320 20.99 -2.95 10.55
C ASP A 320 20.54 -3.60 9.23
N GLY A 321 21.26 -3.28 8.18
CA GLY A 321 21.10 -3.86 6.85
C GLY A 321 20.09 -3.14 5.97
N ARG A 322 20.09 -3.53 4.69
CA ARG A 322 19.23 -2.95 3.66
C ARG A 322 17.77 -3.28 3.93
N ILE A 323 16.89 -2.27 3.82
CA ILE A 323 15.42 -2.47 3.84
C ILE A 323 14.92 -2.70 2.41
N VAL A 324 15.22 -1.76 1.51
CA VAL A 324 14.78 -1.78 0.11
C VAL A 324 15.70 -0.89 -0.71
N SER A 325 15.82 -1.15 -2.02
CA SER A 325 16.35 -0.18 -2.97
C SER A 325 15.41 0.00 -4.16
N ILE A 326 15.51 1.16 -4.81
CA ILE A 326 14.81 1.49 -6.05
C ILE A 326 15.85 1.67 -7.15
N ARG A 327 15.59 1.07 -8.32
CA ARG A 327 16.44 1.20 -9.51
C ARG A 327 15.55 1.39 -10.73
N GLY A 328 15.95 2.31 -11.60
CA GLY A 328 15.28 2.58 -12.87
C GLY A 328 16.28 2.87 -13.98
N ARG A 329 15.80 2.97 -15.22
CA ARG A 329 16.66 3.23 -16.38
C ARG A 329 17.36 4.59 -16.32
N ASN A 330 16.61 5.61 -15.88
CA ASN A 330 17.09 7.00 -15.79
C ASN A 330 16.82 7.57 -14.39
N VAL A 331 16.92 6.73 -13.35
CA VAL A 331 16.72 7.10 -11.96
C VAL A 331 17.92 6.60 -11.18
N ASP A 332 18.55 7.47 -10.43
CA ASP A 332 19.65 7.09 -9.54
C ASP A 332 19.15 6.05 -8.52
N GLU A 333 20.01 5.11 -8.18
CA GLU A 333 19.67 4.10 -7.18
C GLU A 333 19.42 4.78 -5.83
N GLN A 334 18.21 4.62 -5.32
CA GLN A 334 17.85 5.06 -3.98
C GLN A 334 17.85 3.86 -3.04
N VAL A 335 18.36 4.07 -1.83
CA VAL A 335 18.62 3.00 -0.87
C VAL A 335 18.13 3.40 0.51
N TRP A 336 17.44 2.47 1.17
CA TRP A 336 17.04 2.63 2.58
C TRP A 336 17.63 1.49 3.39
N ASP A 337 18.39 1.86 4.42
CA ASP A 337 19.02 0.95 5.38
C ASP A 337 18.39 1.13 6.76
N ALA A 338 18.34 0.07 7.55
CA ALA A 338 17.82 0.11 8.90
C ALA A 338 18.75 0.88 9.85
N LYS A 339 18.14 1.54 10.85
CA LYS A 339 18.84 2.26 11.92
C LYS A 339 19.11 1.33 13.09
N PRO A 340 20.10 1.64 13.94
CA PRO A 340 20.48 0.77 15.08
C PRO A 340 19.39 0.53 16.12
N GLU A 341 18.39 1.40 16.21
CA GLU A 341 17.35 1.36 17.24
C GLU A 341 16.13 0.59 16.75
N MET A 342 15.99 -0.68 17.17
CA MET A 342 14.77 -1.44 16.90
C MET A 342 13.76 -1.32 18.05
N LEU A 343 12.48 -1.22 17.72
CA LEU A 343 11.40 -1.10 18.70
C LEU A 343 11.04 -2.47 19.30
N VAL A 344 10.95 -3.52 18.48
CA VAL A 344 10.66 -4.89 18.94
C VAL A 344 11.95 -5.70 19.00
N PRO A 345 12.39 -6.13 20.21
CA PRO A 345 13.66 -6.85 20.37
C PRO A 345 13.79 -8.08 19.49
N ALA A 346 14.99 -8.32 18.95
CA ALA A 346 15.28 -9.45 18.06
C ALA A 346 14.92 -10.82 18.65
N ASN A 347 14.89 -10.91 19.97
CA ASN A 347 14.55 -12.15 20.67
C ASN A 347 13.02 -12.43 20.72
N VAL A 348 12.15 -11.52 20.33
CA VAL A 348 10.72 -11.76 20.15
C VAL A 348 10.49 -12.40 18.78
N PRO A 349 10.12 -13.69 18.70
CA PRO A 349 9.86 -14.32 17.41
C PRO A 349 8.66 -13.68 16.72
N MET A 350 8.77 -13.54 15.40
CA MET A 350 7.74 -12.95 14.56
C MET A 350 7.30 -13.90 13.45
N VAL A 351 6.02 -13.78 13.09
CA VAL A 351 5.43 -14.36 11.90
C VAL A 351 4.73 -13.24 11.12
N VAL A 352 4.90 -13.22 9.80
CA VAL A 352 4.12 -12.38 8.89
C VAL A 352 3.12 -13.26 8.16
N LEU A 353 1.84 -12.88 8.19
CA LEU A 353 0.79 -13.46 7.36
C LEU A 353 0.65 -12.64 6.08
N LEU A 354 0.66 -13.31 4.92
CA LEU A 354 0.45 -12.69 3.62
C LEU A 354 -0.40 -13.59 2.72
N ASN A 355 -1.05 -12.99 1.71
CA ASN A 355 -1.78 -13.69 0.69
C ASN A 355 -1.60 -13.02 -0.68
N HIS A 356 -2.24 -13.56 -1.71
CA HIS A 356 -2.12 -13.05 -3.07
C HIS A 356 -2.70 -11.63 -3.30
N TYR A 357 -3.36 -11.03 -2.30
CA TYR A 357 -3.75 -9.62 -2.31
C TYR A 357 -2.74 -8.70 -1.60
N SER A 358 -1.75 -9.26 -0.92
CA SER A 358 -0.66 -8.48 -0.32
C SER A 358 0.22 -7.92 -1.44
N ALA A 359 0.32 -6.59 -1.58
CA ALA A 359 1.00 -5.95 -2.71
C ALA A 359 1.89 -4.78 -2.28
N SER A 360 2.88 -4.42 -3.12
CA SER A 360 3.68 -3.18 -3.00
C SER A 360 4.36 -3.03 -1.63
N ALA A 361 4.01 -2.02 -0.81
CA ALA A 361 4.56 -1.79 0.53
C ALA A 361 4.45 -3.02 1.46
N SER A 362 3.36 -3.79 1.36
CA SER A 362 3.20 -5.06 2.08
C SER A 362 4.28 -6.08 1.68
N GLU A 363 4.61 -6.11 0.39
CA GLU A 363 5.65 -7.00 -0.14
C GLU A 363 7.05 -6.54 0.29
N ILE A 364 7.29 -5.23 0.37
CA ILE A 364 8.54 -4.66 0.87
C ILE A 364 8.75 -5.08 2.33
N VAL A 365 7.76 -4.91 3.20
CA VAL A 365 7.83 -5.31 4.61
C VAL A 365 8.04 -6.81 4.75
N ALA A 366 7.24 -7.62 4.05
CA ALA A 366 7.35 -9.08 4.11
C ALA A 366 8.72 -9.57 3.61
N ALA A 367 9.19 -9.08 2.45
CA ALA A 367 10.47 -9.45 1.86
C ALA A 367 11.65 -9.02 2.75
N CYS A 368 11.61 -7.81 3.27
CA CYS A 368 12.63 -7.27 4.15
C CYS A 368 12.78 -8.13 5.42
N LEU A 369 11.69 -8.40 6.12
CA LEU A 369 11.71 -9.22 7.34
C LEU A 369 12.08 -10.68 7.07
N GLN A 370 11.77 -11.20 5.87
CA GLN A 370 12.17 -12.54 5.45
C GLN A 370 13.66 -12.63 5.17
N ASP A 371 14.21 -11.73 4.36
CA ASP A 371 15.63 -11.74 3.95
C ASP A 371 16.56 -11.55 5.14
N HIS A 372 16.16 -10.75 6.12
CA HIS A 372 16.89 -10.60 7.39
C HIS A 372 16.61 -11.73 8.40
N HIS A 373 15.87 -12.77 8.04
CA HIS A 373 15.47 -13.85 8.93
C HIS A 373 14.77 -13.36 10.22
N ARG A 374 14.23 -12.15 10.17
CA ARG A 374 13.55 -11.53 11.31
C ARG A 374 12.19 -12.17 11.56
N ALA A 375 11.48 -12.54 10.51
CA ALA A 375 10.17 -13.17 10.58
C ALA A 375 10.09 -14.44 9.71
N VAL A 376 9.17 -15.33 10.08
CA VAL A 376 8.74 -16.46 9.25
C VAL A 376 7.47 -16.03 8.52
N LEU A 377 7.43 -16.19 7.20
CA LEU A 377 6.28 -15.88 6.39
C LEU A 377 5.36 -17.09 6.25
N VAL A 378 4.06 -16.90 6.48
CA VAL A 378 3.02 -17.95 6.40
C VAL A 378 1.87 -17.44 5.55
N GLY A 379 1.32 -18.29 4.70
CA GLY A 379 0.16 -17.97 3.87
C GLY A 379 0.36 -18.32 2.40
N GLU A 380 0.13 -17.40 1.50
CA GLU A 380 0.26 -17.57 0.04
C GLU A 380 1.27 -16.58 -0.53
N ARG A 381 1.74 -16.85 -1.77
CA ARG A 381 2.56 -15.90 -2.50
C ARG A 381 1.82 -14.59 -2.69
N SER A 382 2.51 -13.45 -2.52
CA SER A 382 1.96 -12.11 -2.69
C SER A 382 1.66 -11.76 -4.15
N TRP A 383 1.16 -10.54 -4.40
CA TRP A 383 0.72 -10.08 -5.72
C TRP A 383 1.83 -9.96 -6.76
N GLY A 384 3.02 -9.48 -6.37
CA GLY A 384 4.12 -9.21 -7.29
C GLY A 384 4.11 -7.79 -7.88
N LYS A 385 3.70 -6.76 -7.13
CA LYS A 385 3.81 -5.36 -7.54
C LYS A 385 5.16 -4.78 -7.11
N GLY A 386 6.18 -4.99 -7.93
CA GLY A 386 7.54 -4.51 -7.71
C GLY A 386 7.89 -3.26 -8.53
N SER A 387 6.91 -2.47 -8.97
CA SER A 387 7.08 -1.27 -9.80
C SER A 387 6.82 0.01 -9.00
N VAL A 388 7.55 1.07 -9.34
CA VAL A 388 7.40 2.43 -8.78
C VAL A 388 6.82 3.33 -9.85
N GLN A 389 5.72 4.02 -9.54
CA GLN A 389 5.10 5.02 -10.40
C GLN A 389 5.43 6.41 -9.91
N ASN A 390 5.87 7.27 -10.84
CA ASN A 390 6.00 8.70 -10.62
C ASN A 390 4.89 9.44 -11.38
N VAL A 391 4.45 10.56 -10.84
CA VAL A 391 3.54 11.49 -11.52
C VAL A 391 4.36 12.62 -12.13
N LEU A 392 4.26 12.75 -13.43
CA LEU A 392 4.97 13.74 -14.21
C LEU A 392 3.93 14.70 -14.79
N ASP A 393 3.97 15.96 -14.39
CA ASP A 393 3.07 16.97 -14.91
C ASP A 393 3.33 17.23 -16.41
N LEU A 394 2.27 17.36 -17.18
CA LEU A 394 2.25 17.76 -18.57
C LEU A 394 1.34 18.98 -18.77
N ASP A 395 1.52 19.69 -19.92
CA ASP A 395 0.65 20.79 -20.32
C ASP A 395 0.53 21.85 -19.20
N ASP A 396 1.67 22.26 -18.63
CA ASP A 396 1.77 23.18 -17.49
C ASP A 396 0.92 22.76 -16.28
N GLY A 397 0.87 21.46 -16.01
CA GLY A 397 0.10 20.87 -14.91
C GLY A 397 -1.38 20.69 -15.22
N ASN A 398 -1.82 20.88 -16.45
CA ASN A 398 -3.22 20.63 -16.86
C ASN A 398 -3.51 19.15 -17.13
N SER A 399 -2.49 18.33 -17.31
CA SER A 399 -2.58 16.86 -17.44
C SER A 399 -1.34 16.24 -16.80
N ALA A 400 -1.32 14.94 -16.57
CA ALA A 400 -0.18 14.26 -15.98
C ALA A 400 0.02 12.85 -16.54
N LEU A 401 1.26 12.38 -16.44
CA LEU A 401 1.60 10.97 -16.65
C LEU A 401 1.87 10.32 -15.31
N LYS A 402 1.10 9.30 -14.95
CA LYS A 402 1.48 8.35 -13.93
C LYS A 402 2.28 7.26 -14.60
N LEU A 403 3.59 7.28 -14.47
CA LEU A 403 4.50 6.45 -15.26
C LEU A 403 5.34 5.54 -14.39
N THR A 404 5.44 4.26 -14.73
CA THR A 404 6.39 3.34 -14.11
C THR A 404 7.80 3.70 -14.53
N THR A 405 8.60 4.21 -13.60
CA THR A 405 9.97 4.71 -13.84
C THR A 405 11.05 3.83 -13.24
N ALA A 406 10.69 3.01 -12.25
CA ALA A 406 11.64 2.18 -11.51
C ALA A 406 11.00 0.91 -10.94
N GLY A 407 11.82 0.05 -10.36
CA GLY A 407 11.41 -1.15 -9.65
C GLY A 407 11.95 -1.20 -8.23
N TYR A 408 11.24 -1.90 -7.35
CA TYR A 408 11.68 -2.23 -6.00
C TYR A 408 12.55 -3.46 -5.98
N PHE A 409 13.64 -3.39 -5.22
CA PHE A 409 14.56 -4.51 -4.99
C PHE A 409 14.64 -4.79 -3.49
N ARG A 410 14.40 -6.04 -3.14
CA ARG A 410 14.47 -6.52 -1.77
C ARG A 410 15.95 -6.62 -1.29
N PRO A 411 16.22 -6.80 0.02
CA PRO A 411 17.59 -6.83 0.56
C PRO A 411 18.56 -7.76 -0.18
N ASN A 412 18.09 -8.91 -0.65
CA ASN A 412 18.90 -9.87 -1.42
C ASN A 412 19.16 -9.45 -2.88
N GLY A 413 18.72 -8.26 -3.30
CA GLY A 413 18.91 -7.70 -4.64
C GLY A 413 17.94 -8.18 -5.71
N LYS A 414 16.97 -9.06 -5.38
CA LYS A 414 15.95 -9.51 -6.33
C LYS A 414 14.80 -8.52 -6.43
N ASN A 415 14.24 -8.38 -7.64
CA ASN A 415 13.00 -7.63 -7.85
C ASN A 415 11.80 -8.52 -7.49
N ILE A 416 10.75 -7.91 -6.93
CA ILE A 416 9.50 -8.59 -6.60
C ILE A 416 8.45 -8.50 -7.72
N HIS A 417 8.74 -7.79 -8.82
CA HIS A 417 7.77 -7.55 -9.88
C HIS A 417 7.41 -8.83 -10.64
N ARG A 418 6.11 -9.07 -10.82
CA ARG A 418 5.59 -10.13 -11.67
C ARG A 418 5.52 -9.65 -13.11
N ALA A 419 6.35 -10.22 -13.99
CA ALA A 419 6.27 -9.96 -15.42
C ALA A 419 4.92 -10.43 -15.99
N GLU A 420 4.43 -9.80 -17.07
CA GLU A 420 3.13 -10.10 -17.69
C GLU A 420 2.97 -11.58 -18.06
N ASN A 421 4.06 -12.21 -18.51
CA ASN A 421 4.06 -13.63 -18.91
C ASN A 421 4.63 -14.56 -17.81
N ALA A 422 4.74 -14.08 -16.57
CA ALA A 422 5.29 -14.89 -15.47
C ALA A 422 4.36 -16.06 -15.12
N THR A 423 4.98 -17.23 -14.97
CA THR A 423 4.32 -18.47 -14.53
C THR A 423 4.51 -18.70 -13.04
N GLU A 424 3.86 -19.69 -12.47
CA GLU A 424 4.03 -20.04 -11.05
C GLU A 424 5.46 -20.56 -10.72
N SER A 425 6.22 -21.01 -11.73
CA SER A 425 7.60 -21.45 -11.57
C SER A 425 8.61 -20.30 -11.57
N ASP A 426 8.20 -19.10 -11.99
CA ASP A 426 9.08 -17.95 -12.05
C ASP A 426 9.22 -17.27 -10.68
N GLU A 427 10.34 -16.58 -10.48
CA GLU A 427 10.56 -15.80 -9.26
C GLU A 427 9.89 -14.43 -9.38
N TRP A 428 8.84 -14.20 -8.60
CA TRP A 428 8.15 -12.92 -8.46
C TRP A 428 7.42 -12.88 -7.10
N GLY A 429 7.05 -11.69 -6.66
CA GLY A 429 6.37 -11.50 -5.38
C GLY A 429 7.21 -11.97 -4.20
N VAL A 430 6.53 -12.23 -3.11
CA VAL A 430 7.10 -12.76 -1.87
C VAL A 430 6.40 -14.06 -1.52
N SER A 431 7.15 -15.14 -1.51
CA SER A 431 6.62 -16.47 -1.17
C SER A 431 6.74 -16.75 0.33
N PRO A 432 5.81 -17.52 0.92
CA PRO A 432 5.95 -18.02 2.27
C PRO A 432 7.27 -18.75 2.48
N THR A 433 7.75 -18.80 3.71
CA THR A 433 9.00 -19.48 4.07
C THR A 433 8.81 -21.00 3.94
N ASP A 434 9.64 -21.69 3.14
CA ASP A 434 9.67 -23.15 2.96
C ASP A 434 8.31 -23.84 3.04
N ASP A 435 8.10 -24.70 4.08
CA ASP A 435 6.88 -25.50 4.33
C ASP A 435 5.72 -24.70 4.96
N LYS A 436 5.70 -23.39 4.80
CA LYS A 436 4.68 -22.50 5.39
C LYS A 436 3.65 -22.00 4.40
N LEU A 437 3.66 -22.52 3.17
CA LEU A 437 2.58 -22.31 2.21
C LEU A 437 1.28 -22.93 2.75
N VAL A 438 0.23 -22.12 2.82
CA VAL A 438 -1.11 -22.54 3.24
C VAL A 438 -2.12 -21.89 2.31
N SER A 439 -2.46 -22.59 1.23
CA SER A 439 -3.45 -22.11 0.26
C SER A 439 -4.87 -22.24 0.79
N MET A 440 -5.72 -21.28 0.43
CA MET A 440 -7.14 -21.30 0.75
C MET A 440 -7.97 -21.40 -0.53
N THR A 441 -9.11 -22.07 -0.42
CA THR A 441 -10.13 -22.03 -1.46
C THR A 441 -10.88 -20.70 -1.41
N LEU A 442 -11.48 -20.27 -2.51
CA LEU A 442 -12.30 -19.05 -2.55
C LEU A 442 -13.39 -19.03 -1.45
N ALA A 443 -14.01 -20.19 -1.15
CA ALA A 443 -14.98 -20.30 -0.07
C ALA A 443 -14.37 -20.05 1.32
N GLN A 444 -13.13 -20.47 1.53
CA GLN A 444 -12.40 -20.21 2.78
C GLN A 444 -11.99 -18.75 2.90
N GLU A 445 -11.55 -18.14 1.80
CA GLU A 445 -11.22 -16.71 1.75
C GLU A 445 -12.46 -15.85 2.05
N THR A 446 -13.59 -16.14 1.40
CA THR A 446 -14.84 -15.43 1.68
C THR A 446 -15.21 -15.53 3.16
N ARG A 447 -15.10 -16.72 3.75
CA ARG A 447 -15.37 -16.91 5.18
C ARG A 447 -14.36 -16.21 6.08
N LEU A 448 -13.09 -16.15 5.68
CA LEU A 448 -12.07 -15.38 6.40
C LEU A 448 -12.42 -13.90 6.42
N ILE A 449 -12.78 -13.34 5.27
CA ILE A 449 -13.19 -11.94 5.13
C ILE A 449 -14.41 -11.63 6.00
N GLU A 450 -15.44 -12.48 5.94
CA GLU A 450 -16.64 -12.33 6.79
C GLU A 450 -16.29 -12.39 8.28
N ASP A 451 -15.37 -13.29 8.66
CA ASP A 451 -14.93 -13.44 10.05
C ASP A 451 -14.10 -12.23 10.52
N MET A 452 -13.20 -11.72 9.67
CA MET A 452 -12.43 -10.50 9.95
C MET A 452 -13.38 -9.30 10.14
N HIS A 453 -14.34 -9.07 9.25
CA HIS A 453 -15.33 -8.01 9.38
C HIS A 453 -16.11 -8.13 10.68
N ARG A 454 -16.63 -9.32 11.01
CA ARG A 454 -17.38 -9.55 12.26
C ARG A 454 -16.55 -9.25 13.51
N ARG A 455 -15.24 -9.56 13.51
CA ARG A 455 -14.33 -9.25 14.63
C ARG A 455 -14.04 -7.75 14.75
N GLN A 456 -14.07 -7.04 13.63
CA GLN A 456 -13.85 -5.59 13.56
C GLN A 456 -15.11 -4.77 13.89
N GLU A 457 -16.30 -5.39 13.87
CA GLU A 457 -17.56 -4.70 14.20
C GLU A 457 -17.51 -4.06 15.58
N LEU A 458 -17.98 -2.81 15.64
CA LEU A 458 -18.13 -2.06 16.88
C LEU A 458 -19.17 -2.73 17.79
N ARG A 459 -18.85 -2.87 19.07
CA ARG A 459 -19.73 -3.50 20.04
C ARG A 459 -20.90 -2.58 20.43
N THR A 460 -20.68 -1.27 20.42
CA THR A 460 -21.63 -0.25 20.85
C THR A 460 -22.60 0.18 19.75
N HIS A 461 -22.29 -0.08 18.47
CA HIS A 461 -23.08 0.37 17.31
C HIS A 461 -23.59 -0.81 16.45
N LYS A 462 -23.92 -1.92 17.09
CA LYS A 462 -24.56 -3.04 16.39
C LYS A 462 -26.00 -2.71 16.04
N ALA A 463 -26.39 -2.94 14.78
CA ALA A 463 -27.78 -3.07 14.43
C ALA A 463 -28.42 -4.24 15.21
N VAL A 464 -29.72 -4.19 15.42
CA VAL A 464 -30.49 -5.34 15.93
C VAL A 464 -30.16 -6.53 15.02
N GLU A 465 -29.69 -7.65 15.62
CA GLU A 465 -29.25 -8.82 14.87
C GLU A 465 -30.29 -9.19 13.80
N PRO A 466 -29.87 -9.39 12.53
CA PRO A 466 -30.82 -9.84 11.53
C PRO A 466 -31.31 -11.21 11.92
N THR A 467 -32.61 -11.35 12.09
CA THR A 467 -33.30 -12.61 12.45
C THR A 467 -33.25 -13.67 11.35
N MET A 468 -32.49 -13.44 10.28
CA MET A 468 -32.35 -14.36 9.15
C MET A 468 -30.90 -14.84 8.98
N GLY A 469 -30.59 -15.92 9.67
CA GLY A 469 -29.42 -16.74 9.44
C GLY A 469 -29.08 -17.57 10.69
N ARG A 470 -28.96 -18.88 10.56
CA ARG A 470 -28.36 -19.69 11.63
C ARG A 470 -26.96 -19.15 11.90
N PRO A 471 -26.58 -18.91 13.17
CA PRO A 471 -25.20 -18.55 13.49
C PRO A 471 -24.25 -19.53 12.81
N GLN A 472 -23.44 -19.05 11.90
CA GLN A 472 -22.41 -19.91 11.32
C GLN A 472 -21.35 -20.18 12.39
N PRO A 473 -20.82 -21.43 12.46
CA PRO A 473 -19.75 -21.73 13.40
C PRO A 473 -18.55 -20.81 13.11
N PRO A 474 -17.77 -20.44 14.15
CA PRO A 474 -16.56 -19.63 13.98
C PRO A 474 -15.69 -20.22 12.88
N PHE A 475 -15.10 -19.35 12.05
CA PHE A 475 -14.17 -19.80 11.03
C PHE A 475 -12.82 -20.15 11.67
N GLU A 476 -12.34 -21.36 11.44
CA GLU A 476 -10.98 -21.72 11.78
C GLU A 476 -10.03 -21.30 10.65
N ASP A 477 -9.31 -20.19 10.85
CA ASP A 477 -8.31 -19.69 9.91
C ASP A 477 -7.09 -20.61 9.86
N PRO A 478 -6.87 -21.35 8.75
CA PRO A 478 -5.77 -22.31 8.65
C PRO A 478 -4.40 -21.64 8.61
N GLN A 479 -4.30 -20.43 8.05
CA GLN A 479 -3.06 -19.65 7.99
C GLN A 479 -2.69 -19.12 9.37
N LEU A 480 -3.64 -18.55 10.09
CA LEU A 480 -3.44 -18.09 11.47
C LEU A 480 -3.06 -19.25 12.41
N ARG A 481 -3.72 -20.40 12.27
CA ARG A 481 -3.38 -21.61 13.04
C ARG A 481 -1.95 -22.08 12.76
N LYS A 482 -1.51 -22.06 11.49
CA LYS A 482 -0.12 -22.39 11.13
C LYS A 482 0.86 -21.39 11.74
N ALA A 483 0.56 -20.09 11.70
CA ALA A 483 1.36 -19.03 12.30
C ALA A 483 1.54 -19.20 13.81
N LEU A 484 0.45 -19.49 14.51
CA LEU A 484 0.49 -19.82 15.95
C LEU A 484 1.40 -21.01 16.24
N GLY A 485 1.25 -22.12 15.50
CA GLY A 485 2.10 -23.29 15.65
C GLY A 485 3.59 -23.00 15.47
N VAL A 486 3.94 -22.10 14.53
CA VAL A 486 5.32 -21.63 14.34
C VAL A 486 5.83 -20.87 15.55
N LEU A 487 5.06 -19.93 16.09
CA LEU A 487 5.44 -19.16 17.28
C LEU A 487 5.58 -20.05 18.50
N GLU A 488 4.61 -20.93 18.76
CA GLU A 488 4.68 -21.88 19.89
C GLU A 488 5.92 -22.77 19.83
N GLN A 489 6.29 -23.26 18.63
CA GLN A 489 7.50 -24.06 18.46
C GLN A 489 8.76 -23.25 18.78
N LYS A 490 8.86 -22.01 18.28
CA LYS A 490 10.00 -21.11 18.57
C LYS A 490 10.09 -20.78 20.05
N LEU A 491 8.97 -20.51 20.72
CA LEU A 491 8.92 -20.25 22.16
C LEU A 491 9.34 -21.46 22.99
N LYS A 492 8.87 -22.66 22.67
CA LYS A 492 9.28 -23.93 23.34
C LYS A 492 10.77 -24.19 23.19
N THR A 493 11.32 -24.01 21.99
CA THR A 493 12.78 -24.20 21.72
C THR A 493 13.60 -23.22 22.55
N ARG A 494 13.17 -21.95 22.65
CA ARG A 494 13.84 -20.93 23.46
C ARG A 494 13.81 -21.23 24.96
N ALA A 495 12.65 -21.65 25.47
CA ALA A 495 12.51 -22.03 26.88
C ALA A 495 13.47 -23.19 27.24
N ASN A 496 13.54 -24.21 26.38
CA ASN A 496 14.45 -25.35 26.56
C ASN A 496 15.92 -24.92 26.53
N ALA A 497 16.33 -24.06 25.59
CA ALA A 497 17.68 -23.52 25.51
C ALA A 497 18.08 -22.73 26.77
N THR A 498 17.17 -21.90 27.27
CA THR A 498 17.37 -21.13 28.50
C THR A 498 17.52 -22.06 29.73
N GLN A 499 16.71 -23.11 29.82
CA GLN A 499 16.81 -24.09 30.89
C GLN A 499 18.14 -24.86 30.87
N VAL A 500 18.61 -25.29 29.68
CA VAL A 500 19.90 -25.94 29.52
C VAL A 500 21.04 -25.03 29.92
N LEU A 501 21.00 -23.76 29.52
CA LEU A 501 22.01 -22.77 29.88
C LEU A 501 22.07 -22.53 31.40
N ARG A 502 20.91 -22.38 32.05
CA ARG A 502 20.82 -22.24 33.53
C ARG A 502 21.40 -23.45 34.23
N LYS A 503 21.11 -24.68 33.79
CA LYS A 503 21.69 -25.92 34.38
C LYS A 503 23.21 -25.96 34.22
N ARG A 504 23.77 -25.57 33.06
CA ARG A 504 25.23 -25.51 32.84
C ARG A 504 25.93 -24.46 33.70
N LEU A 505 25.30 -23.31 33.92
CA LEU A 505 25.85 -22.26 34.79
C LEU A 505 25.86 -22.69 36.28
N GLN A 506 24.88 -23.48 36.72
CA GLN A 506 24.82 -24.02 38.08
C GLN A 506 25.80 -25.17 38.31
N GLN A 507 26.31 -25.83 37.27
CA GLN A 507 27.26 -26.96 37.35
C GLN A 507 28.72 -26.56 37.22
N LYS A 508 29.07 -25.24 37.04
CA LYS A 508 30.45 -24.80 37.11
C LYS A 508 30.92 -24.82 38.56
N PRO A 509 31.92 -25.63 38.94
CA PRO A 509 32.49 -25.57 40.27
C PRO A 509 33.14 -24.20 40.50
N ARG A 510 33.02 -23.69 41.72
CA ARG A 510 33.68 -22.49 42.19
C ARG A 510 35.18 -22.65 42.18
#